data_e64cee575aa277eae2a0960f6b89a0f8
#
_entry.id   e64cee575aa277eae2a0960f6b89a0f8
#
_cell.length_a   1.000
_cell.length_b   1.000
_cell.length_c   1.000
_cell.angle_alpha   90.00
_cell.angle_beta   90.00
_cell.angle_gamma   90.00
#
_symmetry.space_group_name_H-M   'P 1'
#
loop_
_entity.id
_entity.type
_entity.pdbx_description
1 polymer ?
#
loop_
_entity_poly.entity_id
_entity_poly.type
_entity_poly.pdbx_seq_one_letter_code
_entity_poly.pdbx_strand_id
1 'polypeptide(L)' 'LDGYCIRLDLGDLKKIVSLMRYASNNLNQYAKKANETGNIYMDDIQDLQLRFNQIWAELKEIHIRLANIE' A
#
# COMPACT_ATOMS: atom_id res chain seq x y z
N LEU A 1 17.33 -11.52 -21.34
CA LEU A 1 17.30 -11.58 -20.72
C LEU A 1 17.46 -12.34 -20.07
N ASP A 2 17.76 -12.83 -19.86
CA ASP A 2 17.95 -13.60 -19.46
C ASP A 2 18.39 -13.77 -18.32
N GLY A 3 18.97 -13.91 -17.85
CA GLY A 3 19.39 -14.12 -16.66
C GLY A 3 19.01 -13.15 -15.71
N TYR A 4 18.62 -12.16 -16.01
CA TYR A 4 18.35 -11.24 -15.32
C TYR A 4 17.18 -11.23 -14.89
N CYS A 5 16.53 -11.90 -14.83
CA CYS A 5 15.39 -11.97 -14.32
C CYS A 5 15.20 -11.23 -13.21
N ILE A 6 14.58 -10.23 -13.25
CA ILE A 6 14.19 -9.62 -12.17
C ILE A 6 13.17 -10.43 -11.56
N ARG A 7 13.44 -11.05 -10.56
CA ARG A 7 12.57 -11.83 -9.96
C ARG A 7 11.80 -11.07 -9.07
N LEU A 8 10.79 -10.41 -9.41
CA LEU A 8 9.85 -9.91 -8.48
C LEU A 8 9.10 -11.08 -7.97
N ASP A 9 9.18 -11.29 -6.72
CA ASP A 9 8.47 -12.33 -6.08
C ASP A 9 6.99 -12.01 -6.21
N LEU A 10 6.23 -12.93 -6.75
CA LEU A 10 4.78 -12.75 -6.86
C LEU A 10 4.13 -12.56 -5.50
N GLY A 11 4.72 -13.13 -4.47
CA GLY A 11 4.22 -12.92 -3.11
C GLY A 11 4.28 -11.47 -2.69
N ASP A 12 5.35 -10.77 -3.06
CA ASP A 12 5.48 -9.35 -2.74
C ASP A 12 4.44 -8.53 -3.49
N LEU A 13 4.22 -8.86 -4.76
CA LEU A 13 3.21 -8.15 -5.54
C LEU A 13 1.81 -8.38 -4.99
N LYS A 14 1.51 -9.59 -4.60
CA LYS A 14 0.21 -9.90 -4.01
C LYS A 14 0.03 -9.15 -2.69
N LYS A 15 1.08 -9.04 -1.92
CA LYS A 15 1.03 -8.33 -0.65
C LYS A 15 0.72 -6.86 -0.88
N ILE A 16 1.38 -6.23 -1.83
CA ILE A 16 1.12 -4.84 -2.17
C ILE A 16 -0.31 -4.64 -2.63
N VAL A 17 -0.79 -5.52 -3.51
CA VAL A 17 -2.16 -5.42 -4.00
C VAL A 17 -3.15 -5.54 -2.85
N SER A 18 -2.91 -6.45 -1.92
CA SER A 18 -3.77 -6.60 -0.75
C SER A 18 -3.76 -5.36 0.12
N LEU A 19 -2.59 -4.80 0.37
CA LEU A 19 -2.47 -3.59 1.17
C LEU A 19 -3.18 -2.41 0.50
N MET A 20 -3.04 -2.29 -0.82
CA MET A 20 -3.71 -1.24 -1.56
C MET A 20 -5.22 -1.42 -1.55
N ARG A 21 -5.68 -2.67 -1.61
CA ARG A 21 -7.11 -2.95 -1.57
C ARG A 21 -7.69 -2.57 -0.20
N TYR A 22 -6.99 -2.91 0.88
CA TYR A 22 -7.44 -2.53 2.21
C TYR A 22 -7.45 -1.01 2.36
N ALA A 23 -6.42 -0.33 1.90
CA ALA A 23 -6.36 1.11 1.99
C ALA A 23 -7.49 1.76 1.19
N SER A 24 -7.76 1.24 -0.01
CA SER A 24 -8.82 1.77 -0.84
C SER A 24 -10.18 1.55 -0.23
N ASN A 25 -10.43 0.36 0.29
CA ASN A 25 -11.72 0.07 0.92
C ASN A 25 -11.95 0.94 2.15
N ASN A 26 -10.91 1.12 2.96
CA ASN A 26 -11.02 1.94 4.14
C ASN A 26 -11.20 3.42 3.76
N LEU A 27 -10.50 3.87 2.74
CA LEU A 27 -10.65 5.23 2.26
C LEU A 27 -12.08 5.48 1.79
N ASN A 28 -12.66 4.53 1.05
CA ASN A 28 -14.03 4.66 0.58
C ASN A 28 -15.01 4.73 1.75
N GLN A 29 -14.80 3.91 2.77
CA GLN A 29 -15.66 3.92 3.94
C GLN A 29 -15.53 5.21 4.71
N TYR A 30 -14.31 5.71 4.87
CA TYR A 30 -14.06 6.94 5.60
C TYR A 30 -14.61 8.15 4.85
N ALA A 31 -14.48 8.15 3.52
CA ALA A 31 -15.02 9.20 2.70
C ALA A 31 -16.56 9.24 2.77
N LYS A 32 -17.17 8.05 2.76
CA LYS A 32 -18.62 7.95 2.88
C LYS A 32 -19.08 8.46 4.24
N LYS A 33 -18.38 8.06 5.29
CA LYS A 33 -18.71 8.51 6.63
C LYS A 33 -18.57 10.02 6.77
N ALA A 34 -17.50 10.58 6.22
CA ALA A 34 -17.27 12.00 6.27
C ALA A 34 -18.37 12.77 5.50
N ASN A 35 -18.79 12.20 4.39
CA ASN A 35 -19.83 12.82 3.59
C ASN A 35 -21.17 12.79 4.34
N GLU A 36 -21.47 11.71 5.04
CA GLU A 36 -22.74 11.58 5.75
C GLU A 36 -22.78 12.40 7.02
N THR A 37 -21.67 12.51 7.72
CA THR A 37 -21.65 13.22 8.99
C THR A 37 -21.15 14.64 8.88
N GLY A 38 -20.50 14.98 7.76
CA GLY A 38 -19.89 16.29 7.62
C GLY A 38 -18.60 16.45 8.37
N ASN A 39 -18.05 15.38 8.95
CA ASN A 39 -16.84 15.47 9.76
C ASN A 39 -15.80 14.48 9.32
N ILE A 40 -14.56 14.85 9.42
CA ILE A 40 -13.44 13.97 9.18
C ILE A 40 -12.87 13.61 10.55
N TYR A 41 -12.71 12.31 10.78
CA TYR A 41 -12.24 11.84 12.07
C TYR A 41 -10.74 11.58 12.04
N MET A 42 -10.04 12.05 13.04
CA MET A 42 -8.59 11.91 13.11
C MET A 42 -8.15 10.45 13.15
N ASP A 43 -8.93 9.60 13.80
CA ASP A 43 -8.61 8.18 13.89
C ASP A 43 -8.61 7.55 12.50
N ASP A 44 -9.52 7.98 11.63
CA ASP A 44 -9.61 7.48 10.26
C ASP A 44 -8.38 7.90 9.48
N ILE A 45 -7.93 9.14 9.68
CA ILE A 45 -6.76 9.65 9.00
C ILE A 45 -5.51 8.90 9.47
N GLN A 46 -5.41 8.63 10.76
CA GLN A 46 -4.28 7.89 11.30
C GLN A 46 -4.23 6.48 10.76
N ASP A 47 -5.39 5.84 10.62
CA ASP A 47 -5.46 4.50 10.05
C ASP A 47 -4.98 4.51 8.59
N LEU A 48 -5.41 5.50 7.81
CA LEU A 48 -4.98 5.60 6.42
C LEU A 48 -3.48 5.84 6.33
N GLN A 49 -2.94 6.67 7.20
CA GLN A 49 -1.51 6.92 7.22
C GLN A 49 -0.73 5.65 7.52
N LEU A 50 -1.21 4.85 8.47
CA LEU A 50 -0.57 3.61 8.81
C LEU A 50 -0.58 2.66 7.61
N ARG A 51 -1.70 2.56 6.91
CA ARG A 51 -1.82 1.68 5.76
C ARG A 51 -0.95 2.13 4.61
N PHE A 52 -0.89 3.43 4.35
CA PHE A 52 -0.03 3.94 3.31
C PHE A 52 1.45 3.76 3.67
N ASN A 53 1.80 3.89 4.94
CA ASN A 53 3.16 3.63 5.39
C ASN A 53 3.55 2.18 5.18
N GLN A 54 2.62 1.25 5.38
CA GLN A 54 2.87 -0.16 5.14
C GLN A 54 3.12 -0.43 3.64
N ILE A 55 2.32 0.21 2.78
CA ILE A 55 2.50 0.09 1.34
C ILE A 55 3.85 0.66 0.93
N TRP A 56 4.20 1.81 1.47
CA TRP A 56 5.44 2.48 1.16
C TRP A 56 6.65 1.64 1.59
N ALA A 57 6.56 1.05 2.77
CA ALA A 57 7.64 0.21 3.28
C ALA A 57 7.85 -1.00 2.36
N GLU A 58 6.77 -1.60 1.87
CA GLU A 58 6.86 -2.75 1.00
C GLU A 58 7.45 -2.35 -0.36
N LEU A 59 7.02 -1.22 -0.91
CA LEU A 59 7.55 -0.72 -2.16
C LEU A 59 9.03 -0.38 -2.04
N LYS A 60 9.42 0.20 -0.92
CA LYS A 60 10.80 0.55 -0.69
C LYS A 60 11.67 -0.69 -0.63
N GLU A 61 11.16 -1.75 -0.02
CA GLU A 61 11.90 -2.99 0.06
C GLU A 61 12.10 -3.60 -1.32
N ILE A 62 11.08 -3.57 -2.16
CA ILE A 62 11.18 -4.05 -3.52
C ILE A 62 12.19 -3.21 -4.30
N HIS A 63 12.15 -1.90 -4.12
CA HIS A 63 13.10 -1.01 -4.78
C HIS A 63 14.54 -1.34 -4.40
N ILE A 64 14.78 -1.61 -3.13
CA ILE A 64 16.11 -1.98 -2.66
C ILE A 64 16.57 -3.29 -3.31
N ARG A 65 15.66 -4.26 -3.41
CA ARG A 65 16.02 -5.52 -4.04
C ARG A 65 16.36 -5.33 -5.50
N LEU A 66 15.59 -4.51 -6.20
CA LEU A 66 15.86 -4.24 -7.62
C LEU A 66 17.19 -3.53 -7.79
N ALA A 67 17.50 -2.61 -6.89
CA ALA A 67 18.75 -1.89 -6.95
C ALA A 67 19.96 -2.81 -6.72
N ASN A 68 19.77 -3.90 -5.99
CA ASN A 68 20.86 -4.80 -5.71
C ASN A 68 21.03 -5.86 -6.79
N ILE A 69 20.26 -5.84 -7.83
CA ILE A 69 20.37 -6.82 -8.84
C ILE A 69 21.41 -6.50 -9.83
N GLU A 70 21.97 -5.37 -9.87
CA GLU A 70 22.95 -5.08 -10.80
C GLU A 70 24.11 -5.76 -10.58
#